data_7901a1339bc73589c849997b66fbfb07
#
_entry.id   7901a1339bc73589c849997b66fbfb07
#
_cell.length_a   1.000
_cell.length_b   1.000
_cell.length_c   1.000
_cell.angle_alpha   90.00
_cell.angle_beta   90.00
_cell.angle_gamma   90.00
#
_symmetry.space_group_name_H-M   'P 1'
#
loop_
_entity.id
_entity.type
_entity.pdbx_description
1 polymer ?
#
loop_
_entity_poly.entity_id
_entity_poly.type
_entity_poly.pdbx_seq_one_letter_code
_entity_poly.pdbx_strand_id
1 'polypeptide(L)'
;LDKDKFKKSEERGVSLFEYMELDKLKSPERKNEMLDYIGTENFKYKLKQAINDEAAEARKALWVEQLSTFATQITDKTGYKRVNSFYTNGEVKVDRPEDADTIEYFFFVETWGYIVLMVKDEPTALTPEEEAKEREEQLKQERKDAAEKALSEATARAYELRADFVATVSTAAIKKRLVDIVALWAYAEYWDDTSWLTKEEIAQATGAETLAEDNEDGEGDAAFTLQAVTDAIGKTPEKTLLRMIYARLGDGKSEGYFRSYWNSYTMKHEENEKLDRIYALLVKLGYEMSDDEKALQDGTHELFGEATDE
;
A
#
# COMPACT_ATOMS: atom_id res chain seq x y z
N LEU A 1 -28.81 -28.41 10.47
CA LEU A 1 -29.09 -27.20 9.70
C LEU A 1 -30.18 -26.38 10.35
N ASP A 2 -30.08 -25.06 10.30
CA ASP A 2 -31.09 -24.10 10.76
C ASP A 2 -32.36 -24.24 9.88
N LYS A 3 -33.50 -24.50 10.53
CA LYS A 3 -34.77 -24.81 9.80
C LYS A 3 -35.33 -23.61 9.05
N ASP A 4 -35.14 -22.40 9.59
CA ASP A 4 -35.69 -21.18 8.98
C ASP A 4 -34.84 -20.77 7.75
N LYS A 5 -33.53 -20.87 7.87
CA LYS A 5 -32.61 -20.64 6.75
C LYS A 5 -32.78 -21.70 5.65
N PHE A 6 -32.98 -22.97 6.04
CA PHE A 6 -33.24 -24.04 5.10
C PHE A 6 -34.52 -23.78 4.30
N LYS A 7 -35.64 -23.42 4.98
CA LYS A 7 -36.90 -23.09 4.31
C LYS A 7 -36.79 -21.92 3.36
N LYS A 8 -36.08 -20.87 3.75
CA LYS A 8 -35.79 -19.73 2.85
C LYS A 8 -34.96 -20.12 1.63
N SER A 9 -34.06 -21.08 1.77
CA SER A 9 -33.25 -21.57 0.66
C SER A 9 -34.10 -22.41 -0.33
N GLU A 10 -35.07 -23.18 0.15
CA GLU A 10 -36.00 -23.93 -0.71
C GLU A 10 -36.83 -23.00 -1.62
N GLU A 11 -37.24 -21.83 -1.14
CA GLU A 11 -37.97 -20.82 -1.91
C GLU A 11 -37.21 -20.31 -3.13
N ARG A 12 -35.86 -20.43 -3.11
CA ARG A 12 -34.97 -20.05 -4.23
C ARG A 12 -34.85 -21.14 -5.32
N GLY A 13 -35.50 -22.26 -5.17
CA GLY A 13 -35.48 -23.36 -6.17
C GLY A 13 -34.15 -24.11 -6.23
N VAL A 14 -33.46 -24.21 -5.10
CA VAL A 14 -32.15 -24.85 -4.94
C VAL A 14 -32.21 -26.33 -5.29
N SER A 15 -31.23 -26.82 -6.04
CA SER A 15 -31.13 -28.23 -6.41
C SER A 15 -30.62 -29.10 -5.25
N LEU A 16 -31.01 -30.38 -5.22
CA LEU A 16 -30.47 -31.33 -4.23
C LEU A 16 -28.94 -31.41 -4.28
N PHE A 17 -28.32 -31.27 -5.46
CA PHE A 17 -26.89 -31.28 -5.62
C PHE A 17 -26.19 -30.12 -4.87
N GLU A 18 -26.80 -28.95 -4.85
CA GLU A 18 -26.23 -27.80 -4.11
C GLU A 18 -26.30 -28.03 -2.61
N TYR A 19 -27.34 -28.67 -2.09
CA TYR A 19 -27.37 -29.06 -0.67
C TYR A 19 -26.33 -30.12 -0.34
N MET A 20 -26.07 -31.09 -1.24
CA MET A 20 -25.00 -32.08 -1.06
C MET A 20 -23.59 -31.45 -1.05
N GLU A 21 -23.40 -30.33 -1.73
CA GLU A 21 -22.14 -29.58 -1.70
C GLU A 21 -21.82 -29.06 -0.29
N LEU A 22 -22.82 -28.80 0.55
CA LEU A 22 -22.63 -28.39 1.95
C LEU A 22 -21.99 -29.49 2.80
N ASP A 23 -22.07 -30.75 2.40
CA ASP A 23 -21.43 -31.84 3.14
C ASP A 23 -19.91 -31.84 3.04
N LYS A 24 -19.34 -31.01 2.16
CA LYS A 24 -17.91 -30.74 2.11
C LYS A 24 -17.42 -29.95 3.32
N LEU A 25 -18.31 -29.21 3.99
CA LEU A 25 -18.04 -28.52 5.23
C LEU A 25 -18.25 -29.46 6.42
N LYS A 26 -17.40 -29.36 7.42
CA LYS A 26 -17.49 -30.16 8.66
C LYS A 26 -18.27 -29.40 9.73
N SER A 27 -18.10 -28.07 9.83
CA SER A 27 -18.76 -27.22 10.82
C SER A 27 -20.24 -27.05 10.52
N PRO A 28 -21.14 -27.40 11.47
CA PRO A 28 -22.58 -27.10 11.35
C PRO A 28 -22.87 -25.59 11.21
N GLU A 29 -22.08 -24.77 11.90
CA GLU A 29 -22.22 -23.32 11.88
C GLU A 29 -21.97 -22.79 10.45
N ARG A 30 -20.87 -23.20 9.82
CA ARG A 30 -20.56 -22.82 8.43
C ARG A 30 -21.55 -23.37 7.44
N LYS A 31 -22.07 -24.58 7.64
CA LYS A 31 -23.18 -25.11 6.83
C LYS A 31 -24.40 -24.20 6.90
N ASN A 32 -24.73 -23.71 8.09
CA ASN A 32 -25.86 -22.78 8.30
C ASN A 32 -25.63 -21.42 7.68
N GLU A 33 -24.38 -20.89 7.70
CA GLU A 33 -24.00 -19.66 7.00
C GLU A 33 -24.16 -19.81 5.49
N MET A 34 -23.76 -20.95 4.94
CA MET A 34 -23.86 -21.21 3.50
C MET A 34 -25.31 -21.34 3.01
N LEU A 35 -26.28 -21.63 3.87
CA LEU A 35 -27.69 -21.59 3.50
C LEU A 35 -28.16 -20.19 3.05
N ASP A 36 -27.50 -19.14 3.48
CA ASP A 36 -27.81 -17.77 3.06
C ASP A 36 -27.38 -17.52 1.59
N TYR A 37 -26.39 -18.24 1.10
CA TYR A 37 -25.82 -18.08 -0.24
C TYR A 37 -26.28 -19.15 -1.24
N ILE A 38 -26.76 -20.32 -0.80
CA ILE A 38 -27.16 -21.41 -1.66
C ILE A 38 -28.28 -20.96 -2.62
N GLY A 39 -28.19 -21.32 -3.91
CA GLY A 39 -29.09 -20.85 -4.96
C GLY A 39 -28.74 -19.44 -5.49
N THR A 40 -27.61 -18.83 -5.07
CA THR A 40 -27.13 -17.56 -5.62
C THR A 40 -25.86 -17.76 -6.46
N GLU A 41 -25.52 -16.79 -7.31
CA GLU A 41 -24.30 -16.82 -8.14
C GLU A 41 -23.02 -16.90 -7.28
N ASN A 42 -23.06 -16.37 -6.06
CA ASN A 42 -21.93 -16.34 -5.14
C ASN A 42 -21.73 -17.66 -4.37
N PHE A 43 -22.66 -18.59 -4.42
CA PHE A 43 -22.62 -19.81 -3.61
C PHE A 43 -21.32 -20.61 -3.78
N LYS A 44 -20.93 -20.90 -5.03
CA LYS A 44 -19.73 -21.70 -5.31
C LYS A 44 -18.45 -21.04 -4.80
N TYR A 45 -18.37 -19.72 -4.92
CA TYR A 45 -17.22 -18.96 -4.42
C TYR A 45 -17.16 -18.98 -2.88
N LYS A 46 -18.27 -18.69 -2.22
CA LYS A 46 -18.40 -18.69 -0.75
C LYS A 46 -18.16 -20.07 -0.15
N LEU A 47 -18.70 -21.11 -0.78
CA LEU A 47 -18.46 -22.48 -0.34
C LEU A 47 -16.98 -22.87 -0.44
N LYS A 48 -16.31 -22.53 -1.55
CA LYS A 48 -14.88 -22.78 -1.72
C LYS A 48 -14.06 -22.03 -0.66
N GLN A 49 -14.42 -20.79 -0.36
CA GLN A 49 -13.78 -19.99 0.70
C GLN A 49 -13.98 -20.70 2.06
N ALA A 50 -15.20 -21.07 2.42
CA ALA A 50 -15.50 -21.73 3.69
C ALA A 50 -14.75 -23.07 3.87
N ILE A 51 -14.62 -23.88 2.81
CA ILE A 51 -13.84 -25.11 2.82
C ILE A 51 -12.36 -24.83 3.05
N ASN A 52 -11.80 -23.82 2.39
CA ASN A 52 -10.40 -23.45 2.57
C ASN A 52 -10.14 -22.93 3.99
N ASP A 53 -11.07 -22.17 4.54
CA ASP A 53 -10.97 -21.63 5.91
C ASP A 53 -11.03 -22.75 6.94
N GLU A 54 -11.92 -23.75 6.80
CA GLU A 54 -11.94 -24.93 7.67
C GLU A 54 -10.64 -25.72 7.59
N ALA A 55 -10.11 -25.89 6.38
CA ALA A 55 -8.85 -26.59 6.19
C ALA A 55 -7.66 -25.82 6.81
N ALA A 56 -7.68 -24.48 6.75
CA ALA A 56 -6.67 -23.63 7.37
C ALA A 56 -6.76 -23.67 8.89
N GLU A 57 -7.95 -23.62 9.47
CA GLU A 57 -8.17 -23.75 10.91
C GLU A 57 -7.74 -25.12 11.44
N ALA A 58 -8.08 -26.19 10.72
CA ALA A 58 -7.66 -27.54 11.10
C ALA A 58 -6.14 -27.69 11.07
N ARG A 59 -5.46 -27.13 10.06
CA ARG A 59 -3.99 -27.11 10.00
C ARG A 59 -3.39 -26.30 11.15
N LYS A 60 -3.96 -25.12 11.43
CA LYS A 60 -3.53 -24.26 12.54
C LYS A 60 -3.65 -25.00 13.89
N ALA A 61 -4.74 -25.75 14.10
CA ALA A 61 -4.92 -26.56 15.29
C ALA A 61 -3.82 -27.62 15.45
N LEU A 62 -3.42 -28.30 14.36
CA LEU A 62 -2.32 -29.27 14.38
C LEU A 62 -0.97 -28.61 14.73
N TRP A 63 -0.68 -27.41 14.21
CA TRP A 63 0.50 -26.64 14.58
C TRP A 63 0.52 -26.31 16.08
N VAL A 64 -0.61 -25.84 16.61
CA VAL A 64 -0.77 -25.52 18.03
C VAL A 64 -0.59 -26.77 18.88
N GLU A 65 -1.17 -27.90 18.48
CA GLU A 65 -1.02 -29.18 19.16
C GLU A 65 0.45 -29.62 19.24
N GLN A 66 1.18 -29.60 18.13
CA GLN A 66 2.60 -29.97 18.10
C GLN A 66 3.46 -29.02 18.94
N LEU A 67 3.28 -27.72 18.81
CA LEU A 67 4.03 -26.73 19.60
C LEU A 67 3.73 -26.84 21.09
N SER A 68 2.51 -27.16 21.49
CA SER A 68 2.10 -27.34 22.88
C SER A 68 2.78 -28.53 23.57
N THR A 69 3.45 -29.40 22.82
CA THR A 69 4.23 -30.51 23.40
C THR A 69 5.48 -30.06 24.14
N PHE A 70 6.01 -28.86 23.82
CA PHE A 70 7.23 -28.31 24.41
C PHE A 70 7.21 -26.80 24.67
N ALA A 71 6.20 -26.09 24.21
CA ALA A 71 6.09 -24.63 24.33
C ALA A 71 4.71 -24.22 24.88
N THR A 72 4.64 -23.11 25.58
CA THR A 72 3.41 -22.55 26.14
C THR A 72 2.84 -21.48 25.24
N GLN A 73 1.54 -21.54 24.92
CA GLN A 73 0.88 -20.48 24.16
C GLN A 73 0.74 -19.21 24.97
N ILE A 74 1.10 -18.09 24.38
CA ILE A 74 0.94 -16.76 24.97
C ILE A 74 0.01 -15.88 24.11
N THR A 75 -0.59 -14.86 24.75
CA THR A 75 -1.49 -13.90 24.11
C THR A 75 -0.86 -12.52 23.92
N ASP A 76 0.29 -12.26 24.54
CA ASP A 76 1.07 -11.04 24.42
C ASP A 76 2.55 -11.40 24.18
N LYS A 77 3.20 -10.69 23.25
CA LYS A 77 4.61 -10.88 22.89
C LYS A 77 5.59 -10.03 23.73
N THR A 78 5.08 -9.15 24.57
CA THR A 78 5.90 -8.23 25.36
C THR A 78 6.81 -9.02 26.33
N GLY A 79 8.10 -8.75 26.29
CA GLY A 79 9.10 -9.45 27.13
C GLY A 79 9.51 -10.83 26.57
N TYR A 80 9.24 -11.10 25.29
CA TYR A 80 9.66 -12.32 24.63
C TYR A 80 10.44 -12.00 23.36
N LYS A 81 11.53 -12.74 23.15
CA LYS A 81 12.38 -12.68 21.95
C LYS A 81 12.00 -13.80 21.00
N ARG A 82 11.85 -13.45 19.72
CA ARG A 82 11.58 -14.42 18.64
C ARG A 82 12.79 -15.31 18.39
N VAL A 83 12.53 -16.63 18.34
CA VAL A 83 13.52 -17.66 17.98
C VAL A 83 13.27 -18.19 16.57
N ASN A 84 12.00 -18.49 16.26
CA ASN A 84 11.63 -19.03 14.95
C ASN A 84 10.20 -18.60 14.57
N SER A 85 9.81 -18.85 13.32
CA SER A 85 8.42 -18.66 12.87
C SER A 85 8.02 -19.73 11.87
N PHE A 86 6.77 -20.14 11.94
CA PHE A 86 6.17 -21.18 11.12
C PHE A 86 5.00 -20.60 10.32
N TYR A 87 4.95 -20.91 9.03
CA TYR A 87 3.84 -20.55 8.18
C TYR A 87 2.79 -21.65 8.21
N THR A 88 1.58 -21.35 8.69
CA THR A 88 0.56 -22.37 8.99
C THR A 88 -0.06 -23.03 7.76
N ASN A 89 0.13 -22.48 6.56
CA ASN A 89 -0.34 -23.08 5.30
C ASN A 89 0.59 -24.19 4.75
N GLY A 90 1.80 -24.33 5.33
CA GLY A 90 2.75 -25.38 4.97
C GLY A 90 2.45 -26.74 5.60
N GLU A 91 3.34 -27.70 5.32
CA GLU A 91 3.36 -29.00 6.00
C GLU A 91 3.63 -28.78 7.50
N VAL A 92 2.86 -29.46 8.36
CA VAL A 92 3.04 -29.37 9.81
C VAL A 92 4.27 -30.18 10.20
N LYS A 93 5.39 -29.48 10.35
CA LYS A 93 6.66 -30.06 10.78
C LYS A 93 7.32 -29.12 11.80
N VAL A 94 7.31 -29.54 13.04
CA VAL A 94 7.96 -28.81 14.14
C VAL A 94 9.07 -29.69 14.69
N ASP A 95 10.32 -29.29 14.47
CA ASP A 95 11.44 -29.92 15.15
C ASP A 95 11.53 -29.31 16.56
N ARG A 96 11.45 -30.18 17.57
CA ARG A 96 11.61 -29.75 18.96
C ARG A 96 13.06 -29.31 19.15
N PRO A 97 13.30 -28.07 19.71
CA PRO A 97 14.65 -27.63 20.03
C PRO A 97 15.38 -28.60 20.98
N GLU A 98 16.66 -28.80 20.77
CA GLU A 98 17.47 -29.73 21.59
C GLU A 98 17.54 -29.26 23.06
N ASP A 99 17.42 -27.98 23.30
CA ASP A 99 17.48 -27.33 24.61
C ASP A 99 16.09 -27.10 25.25
N ALA A 100 15.03 -27.64 24.65
CA ALA A 100 13.66 -27.47 25.16
C ALA A 100 13.38 -28.12 26.54
N ASP A 101 14.34 -28.88 27.07
CA ASP A 101 14.29 -29.41 28.44
C ASP A 101 14.91 -28.45 29.48
N THR A 102 15.66 -27.42 29.01
CA THR A 102 16.37 -26.45 29.84
C THR A 102 15.89 -25.02 29.66
N ILE A 103 15.33 -24.71 28.50
CA ILE A 103 14.81 -23.39 28.16
C ILE A 103 13.29 -23.49 28.00
N GLU A 104 12.56 -22.60 28.66
CA GLU A 104 11.11 -22.47 28.48
C GLU A 104 10.80 -21.78 27.15
N TYR A 105 10.12 -22.50 26.27
CA TYR A 105 9.63 -21.97 24.99
C TYR A 105 8.19 -21.52 25.10
N PHE A 106 7.88 -20.49 24.35
CA PHE A 106 6.56 -19.89 24.22
C PHE A 106 6.21 -19.76 22.74
N PHE A 107 4.92 -19.76 22.42
CA PHE A 107 4.51 -19.45 21.04
C PHE A 107 3.31 -18.52 21.02
N PHE A 108 3.31 -17.64 20.02
CA PHE A 108 2.25 -16.68 19.74
C PHE A 108 1.67 -16.96 18.35
N VAL A 109 0.34 -17.00 18.27
CA VAL A 109 -0.39 -17.25 17.02
C VAL A 109 -0.79 -15.93 16.41
N GLU A 110 -0.17 -15.55 15.29
CA GLU A 110 -0.47 -14.30 14.59
C GLU A 110 -1.75 -14.39 13.75
N THR A 111 -2.35 -13.24 13.47
CA THR A 111 -3.59 -13.12 12.70
C THR A 111 -3.39 -13.51 11.23
N TRP A 112 -2.14 -13.37 10.71
CA TRP A 112 -1.82 -13.51 9.29
C TRP A 112 -1.31 -14.90 8.88
N GLY A 113 -1.61 -15.93 9.66
CA GLY A 113 -1.22 -17.30 9.32
C GLY A 113 0.22 -17.70 9.67
N TYR A 114 0.82 -16.99 10.63
CA TYR A 114 2.11 -17.35 11.22
C TYR A 114 1.96 -17.74 12.68
N ILE A 115 2.82 -18.64 13.13
CA ILE A 115 3.05 -18.91 14.54
C ILE A 115 4.52 -18.60 14.83
N VAL A 116 4.75 -17.79 15.84
CA VAL A 116 6.09 -17.33 16.24
C VAL A 116 6.49 -18.10 17.50
N LEU A 117 7.64 -18.81 17.43
CA LEU A 117 8.27 -19.44 18.59
C LEU A 117 9.19 -18.44 19.28
N MET A 118 9.10 -18.37 20.59
CA MET A 118 9.71 -17.33 21.40
C MET A 118 10.32 -17.92 22.69
N VAL A 119 11.28 -17.21 23.25
CA VAL A 119 11.80 -17.42 24.61
C VAL A 119 11.62 -16.14 25.40
N LYS A 120 11.63 -16.22 26.75
CA LYS A 120 11.66 -15.01 27.57
C LYS A 120 12.87 -14.18 27.19
N ASP A 121 12.63 -12.90 26.96
CA ASP A 121 13.71 -11.92 26.79
C ASP A 121 14.24 -11.59 28.19
N GLU A 122 15.09 -12.47 28.71
CA GLU A 122 15.83 -12.12 29.91
C GLU A 122 16.82 -11.02 29.51
N PRO A 123 16.76 -9.83 30.11
CA PRO A 123 17.74 -8.80 29.84
C PRO A 123 19.12 -9.34 30.21
N THR A 124 19.79 -9.93 29.24
CA THR A 124 21.23 -10.20 29.35
C THR A 124 21.85 -8.84 29.57
N ALA A 125 22.42 -8.60 30.76
CA ALA A 125 23.13 -7.36 30.99
C ALA A 125 24.20 -7.25 29.89
N LEU A 126 23.97 -6.32 28.97
CA LEU A 126 24.89 -6.04 27.86
C LEU A 126 26.25 -5.72 28.45
N THR A 127 27.27 -6.21 27.86
CA THR A 127 28.62 -5.74 28.21
C THR A 127 28.74 -4.24 27.87
N PRO A 128 29.60 -3.48 28.54
CA PRO A 128 29.80 -2.06 28.25
C PRO A 128 30.13 -1.80 26.76
N GLU A 129 30.74 -2.77 26.07
CA GLU A 129 31.02 -2.71 24.63
C GLU A 129 29.75 -2.89 23.77
N GLU A 130 28.89 -3.82 24.16
CA GLU A 130 27.60 -4.03 23.49
C GLU A 130 26.64 -2.84 23.70
N GLU A 131 26.60 -2.27 24.90
CA GLU A 131 25.83 -1.05 25.17
C GLU A 131 26.33 0.15 24.35
N ALA A 132 27.65 0.28 24.17
CA ALA A 132 28.23 1.34 23.35
C ALA A 132 27.87 1.17 21.89
N LYS A 133 27.90 -0.05 21.39
CA LYS A 133 27.55 -0.39 20.00
C LYS A 133 26.05 -0.20 19.73
N GLU A 134 25.18 -0.66 20.64
CA GLU A 134 23.74 -0.38 20.51
C GLU A 134 23.41 1.11 20.51
N ARG A 135 24.09 1.88 21.37
CA ARG A 135 23.90 3.33 21.41
C ARG A 135 24.37 4.02 20.12
N GLU A 136 25.48 3.55 19.55
CA GLU A 136 25.98 4.03 18.27
C GLU A 136 24.99 3.69 17.11
N GLU A 137 24.48 2.47 17.07
CA GLU A 137 23.48 2.04 16.09
C GLU A 137 22.17 2.83 16.24
N GLN A 138 21.72 3.09 17.48
CA GLN A 138 20.54 3.93 17.74
C GLN A 138 20.75 5.36 17.24
N LEU A 139 21.89 5.98 17.53
CA LEU A 139 22.20 7.32 17.05
C LEU A 139 22.29 7.39 15.52
N LYS A 140 22.83 6.35 14.90
CA LYS A 140 22.87 6.24 13.42
C LYS A 140 21.46 6.12 12.84
N GLN A 141 20.59 5.32 13.46
CA GLN A 141 19.20 5.19 13.02
C GLN A 141 18.41 6.50 13.21
N GLU A 142 18.56 7.18 14.35
CA GLU A 142 17.91 8.48 14.60
C GLU A 142 18.33 9.54 13.57
N ARG A 143 19.61 9.59 13.21
CA ARG A 143 20.11 10.49 12.15
C ARG A 143 19.48 10.16 10.80
N LYS A 144 19.42 8.88 10.46
CA LYS A 144 18.80 8.42 9.22
C LYS A 144 17.33 8.82 9.15
N ASP A 145 16.57 8.58 10.23
CA ASP A 145 15.14 8.92 10.31
C ASP A 145 14.92 10.43 10.20
N ALA A 146 15.81 11.22 10.81
CA ALA A 146 15.75 12.68 10.72
C ALA A 146 16.05 13.19 9.28
N ALA A 147 17.04 12.60 8.61
CA ALA A 147 17.36 12.93 7.22
C ALA A 147 16.25 12.53 6.26
N GLU A 148 15.66 11.35 6.44
CA GLU A 148 14.50 10.90 5.66
C GLU A 148 13.32 11.87 5.78
N LYS A 149 12.99 12.26 7.00
CA LYS A 149 11.94 13.24 7.25
C LYS A 149 12.24 14.58 6.58
N ALA A 150 13.45 15.07 6.68
CA ALA A 150 13.85 16.36 6.10
C ALA A 150 13.83 16.31 4.56
N LEU A 151 14.27 15.23 3.92
CA LEU A 151 14.16 15.02 2.47
C LEU A 151 12.69 14.94 2.01
N SER A 152 11.85 14.26 2.76
CA SER A 152 10.42 14.20 2.48
C SER A 152 9.77 15.59 2.56
N GLU A 153 10.11 16.40 3.57
CA GLU A 153 9.62 17.77 3.70
C GLU A 153 10.15 18.68 2.58
N ALA A 154 11.41 18.55 2.17
CA ALA A 154 11.97 19.31 1.05
C ALA A 154 11.27 18.94 -0.28
N THR A 155 11.02 17.65 -0.50
CA THR A 155 10.27 17.14 -1.67
C THR A 155 8.83 17.68 -1.69
N ALA A 156 8.14 17.69 -0.54
CA ALA A 156 6.79 18.23 -0.43
C ALA A 156 6.76 19.73 -0.76
N ARG A 157 7.71 20.51 -0.25
CA ARG A 157 7.84 21.94 -0.60
C ARG A 157 8.09 22.15 -2.08
N ALA A 158 8.98 21.38 -2.68
CA ALA A 158 9.25 21.43 -4.12
C ALA A 158 7.98 21.12 -4.95
N TYR A 159 7.20 20.12 -4.52
CA TYR A 159 5.90 19.84 -5.11
C TYR A 159 4.94 21.03 -5.01
N GLU A 160 4.79 21.63 -3.82
CA GLU A 160 3.90 22.78 -3.62
C GLU A 160 4.27 23.96 -4.51
N LEU A 161 5.57 24.30 -4.61
CA LEU A 161 6.05 25.38 -5.48
C LEU A 161 5.68 25.14 -6.95
N ARG A 162 5.87 23.92 -7.45
CA ARG A 162 5.51 23.56 -8.82
C ARG A 162 3.99 23.59 -9.04
N ALA A 163 3.22 23.05 -8.09
CA ALA A 163 1.76 23.02 -8.17
C ALA A 163 1.18 24.44 -8.21
N ASP A 164 1.67 25.33 -7.34
CA ASP A 164 1.28 26.75 -7.32
C ASP A 164 1.62 27.44 -8.64
N PHE A 165 2.80 27.20 -9.19
CA PHE A 165 3.16 27.75 -10.50
C PHE A 165 2.22 27.25 -11.60
N VAL A 166 1.94 25.95 -11.68
CA VAL A 166 1.00 25.37 -12.67
C VAL A 166 -0.41 25.96 -12.51
N ALA A 167 -0.85 26.22 -11.28
CA ALA A 167 -2.14 26.83 -11.02
C ALA A 167 -2.21 28.29 -11.50
N THR A 168 -1.10 29.05 -11.39
CA THR A 168 -1.07 30.50 -11.60
C THR A 168 -0.51 30.94 -12.93
N VAL A 169 0.28 30.13 -13.62
CA VAL A 169 0.89 30.46 -14.92
C VAL A 169 -0.12 30.98 -15.93
N SER A 170 0.26 32.03 -16.66
CA SER A 170 -0.67 32.71 -17.59
C SER A 170 -0.97 31.85 -18.82
N THR A 171 -2.22 31.89 -19.30
CA THR A 171 -2.64 31.24 -20.56
C THR A 171 -1.79 31.69 -21.75
N ALA A 172 -1.32 32.93 -21.76
CA ALA A 172 -0.45 33.44 -22.83
C ALA A 172 0.92 32.76 -22.85
N ALA A 173 1.50 32.49 -21.67
CA ALA A 173 2.76 31.72 -21.57
C ALA A 173 2.55 30.26 -22.04
N ILE A 174 1.45 29.63 -21.62
CA ILE A 174 1.11 28.26 -22.02
C ILE A 174 0.94 28.15 -23.53
N LYS A 175 0.20 29.08 -24.17
CA LYS A 175 0.00 29.11 -25.65
C LYS A 175 1.32 29.19 -26.41
N LYS A 176 2.29 29.94 -25.93
CA LYS A 176 3.62 30.04 -26.56
C LYS A 176 4.39 28.71 -26.51
N ARG A 177 4.06 27.81 -25.60
CA ARG A 177 4.72 26.51 -25.37
C ARG A 177 3.82 25.32 -25.65
N LEU A 178 2.72 25.52 -26.36
CA LEU A 178 1.74 24.45 -26.60
C LEU A 178 2.38 23.23 -27.31
N VAL A 179 3.31 23.47 -28.24
CA VAL A 179 4.02 22.41 -28.94
C VAL A 179 4.87 21.57 -27.96
N ASP A 180 5.60 22.24 -27.04
CA ASP A 180 6.40 21.54 -26.01
C ASP A 180 5.49 20.68 -25.12
N ILE A 181 4.32 21.18 -24.73
CA ILE A 181 3.34 20.50 -23.88
C ILE A 181 2.75 19.27 -24.59
N VAL A 182 2.32 19.43 -25.85
CA VAL A 182 1.75 18.32 -26.65
C VAL A 182 2.81 17.28 -26.95
N ALA A 183 4.06 17.69 -27.26
CA ALA A 183 5.16 16.76 -27.51
C ALA A 183 5.49 15.94 -26.25
N LEU A 184 5.51 16.59 -25.08
CA LEU A 184 5.74 15.90 -23.80
C LEU A 184 4.61 14.93 -23.47
N TRP A 185 3.36 15.32 -23.75
CA TRP A 185 2.21 14.42 -23.58
C TRP A 185 2.33 13.16 -24.48
N ALA A 186 2.61 13.36 -25.76
CA ALA A 186 2.76 12.24 -26.70
C ALA A 186 3.93 11.32 -26.30
N TYR A 187 5.02 11.89 -25.82
CA TYR A 187 6.14 11.13 -25.29
C TYR A 187 5.78 10.33 -24.03
N ALA A 188 5.03 10.94 -23.10
CA ALA A 188 4.58 10.27 -21.88
C ALA A 188 3.65 9.09 -22.19
N GLU A 189 2.76 9.22 -23.19
CA GLU A 189 1.89 8.13 -23.66
C GLU A 189 2.69 6.94 -24.20
N TYR A 190 3.80 7.21 -24.87
CA TYR A 190 4.65 6.16 -25.46
C TYR A 190 5.47 5.40 -24.40
N TRP A 191 5.97 6.08 -23.37
CA TRP A 191 6.91 5.50 -22.40
C TRP A 191 6.28 4.98 -21.12
N ASP A 192 5.03 5.34 -20.84
CA ASP A 192 4.40 5.09 -19.53
C ASP A 192 3.05 4.38 -19.67
N ASP A 193 3.09 3.09 -20.07
CA ASP A 193 1.92 2.24 -20.18
C ASP A 193 1.34 1.84 -18.81
N THR A 194 1.92 2.22 -17.69
CA THR A 194 1.50 1.78 -16.36
C THR A 194 0.84 2.83 -15.48
N SER A 195 1.03 4.12 -15.72
CA SER A 195 0.43 5.18 -14.90
C SER A 195 -0.74 5.88 -15.60
N TRP A 196 -1.92 5.36 -15.36
CA TRP A 196 -3.18 6.01 -15.73
C TRP A 196 -3.50 7.08 -14.69
N LEU A 197 -4.01 8.25 -15.14
CA LEU A 197 -4.57 9.24 -14.22
C LEU A 197 -5.82 8.64 -13.54
N THR A 198 -5.94 8.83 -12.25
CA THR A 198 -7.15 8.47 -11.50
C THR A 198 -8.31 9.39 -11.88
N LYS A 199 -9.54 9.00 -11.53
CA LYS A 199 -10.72 9.86 -11.74
C LYS A 199 -10.56 11.20 -11.02
N GLU A 200 -10.03 11.18 -9.82
CA GLU A 200 -9.78 12.36 -8.98
C GLU A 200 -8.74 13.29 -9.60
N GLU A 201 -7.64 12.76 -10.12
CA GLU A 201 -6.60 13.53 -10.80
C GLU A 201 -7.14 14.16 -12.08
N ILE A 202 -7.94 13.45 -12.87
CA ILE A 202 -8.60 13.99 -14.07
C ILE A 202 -9.58 15.10 -13.67
N ALA A 203 -10.40 14.89 -12.64
CA ALA A 203 -11.35 15.88 -12.15
C ALA A 203 -10.63 17.14 -11.68
N GLN A 204 -9.57 17.00 -10.90
CA GLN A 204 -8.77 18.13 -10.42
C GLN A 204 -8.10 18.86 -11.58
N ALA A 205 -7.51 18.15 -12.54
CA ALA A 205 -6.84 18.77 -13.69
C ALA A 205 -7.82 19.49 -14.61
N THR A 206 -9.00 18.93 -14.85
CA THR A 206 -10.04 19.50 -15.73
C THR A 206 -10.85 20.58 -15.02
N GLY A 207 -10.96 20.53 -13.70
CA GLY A 207 -11.88 21.35 -12.90
C GLY A 207 -13.33 20.86 -13.03
N ALA A 208 -13.56 19.64 -13.49
CA ALA A 208 -14.86 18.99 -13.43
C ALA A 208 -15.16 18.59 -11.99
N GLU A 209 -16.32 19.02 -11.47
CA GLU A 209 -16.75 18.58 -10.14
C GLU A 209 -17.01 17.09 -10.18
N THR A 210 -16.34 16.35 -9.31
CA THR A 210 -16.74 14.98 -9.01
C THR A 210 -17.91 15.05 -8.05
N LEU A 211 -19.08 14.65 -8.48
CA LEU A 211 -20.16 14.32 -7.56
C LEU A 211 -19.91 12.90 -7.02
N ALA A 212 -18.80 12.71 -6.36
CA ALA A 212 -18.52 11.51 -5.62
C ALA A 212 -19.07 11.69 -4.20
N GLU A 213 -20.37 11.61 -4.04
CA GLU A 213 -20.90 11.00 -2.84
C GLU A 213 -20.99 9.50 -3.13
N ASP A 214 -20.15 8.72 -2.49
CA ASP A 214 -20.31 7.28 -2.37
C ASP A 214 -21.65 7.01 -1.70
N ASN A 215 -22.67 6.77 -2.49
CA ASN A 215 -23.87 6.15 -1.99
C ASN A 215 -23.53 4.68 -1.75
N GLU A 216 -23.80 4.19 -0.55
CA GLU A 216 -23.58 2.79 -0.11
C GLU A 216 -24.16 1.72 -1.06
N ASP A 217 -24.93 2.12 -2.06
CA ASP A 217 -25.64 1.25 -3.02
C ASP A 217 -24.93 1.10 -4.38
N GLY A 218 -23.72 1.65 -4.59
CA GLY A 218 -22.91 1.36 -5.79
C GLY A 218 -23.39 1.99 -7.10
N GLU A 219 -24.41 2.85 -7.11
CA GLU A 219 -24.93 3.54 -8.30
C GLU A 219 -24.35 4.95 -8.52
N GLY A 220 -23.24 5.31 -7.85
CA GLY A 220 -22.66 6.65 -7.85
C GLY A 220 -21.88 7.09 -9.11
N ASP A 221 -21.85 6.31 -10.19
CA ASP A 221 -21.02 6.60 -11.38
C ASP A 221 -21.64 7.63 -12.36
N ALA A 222 -22.75 8.26 -12.00
CA ALA A 222 -23.52 9.09 -12.94
C ALA A 222 -22.96 10.52 -13.16
N ALA A 223 -21.96 10.97 -12.43
CA ALA A 223 -21.60 12.38 -12.39
C ALA A 223 -20.35 12.79 -13.18
N PHE A 224 -19.42 11.88 -13.46
CA PHE A 224 -18.27 12.14 -14.33
C PHE A 224 -18.62 11.89 -15.79
N THR A 225 -19.44 12.76 -16.38
CA THR A 225 -19.90 12.61 -17.76
C THR A 225 -18.94 13.32 -18.73
N LEU A 226 -18.85 12.82 -19.96
CA LEU A 226 -18.11 13.48 -21.04
C LEU A 226 -18.54 14.94 -21.21
N GLN A 227 -19.82 15.24 -21.00
CA GLN A 227 -20.37 16.60 -21.09
C GLN A 227 -19.80 17.50 -19.99
N ALA A 228 -19.77 17.05 -18.72
CA ALA A 228 -19.22 17.80 -17.60
C ALA A 228 -17.72 18.11 -17.81
N VAL A 229 -16.96 17.12 -18.28
CA VAL A 229 -15.55 17.29 -18.63
C VAL A 229 -15.39 18.28 -19.78
N THR A 230 -16.20 18.18 -20.84
CA THR A 230 -16.15 19.08 -21.99
C THR A 230 -16.46 20.53 -21.59
N ASP A 231 -17.46 20.73 -20.74
CA ASP A 231 -17.84 22.07 -20.26
C ASP A 231 -16.78 22.68 -19.33
N ALA A 232 -16.13 21.86 -18.52
CA ALA A 232 -15.01 22.29 -17.67
C ALA A 232 -13.77 22.67 -18.51
N ILE A 233 -13.39 21.87 -19.48
CA ILE A 233 -12.25 22.10 -20.39
C ILE A 233 -12.51 23.31 -21.30
N GLY A 234 -13.73 23.49 -21.79
CA GLY A 234 -14.08 24.54 -22.76
C GLY A 234 -13.71 25.96 -22.34
N LYS A 235 -13.53 26.21 -21.05
CA LYS A 235 -13.14 27.50 -20.51
C LYS A 235 -11.65 27.79 -20.64
N THR A 236 -10.78 26.81 -20.41
CA THR A 236 -9.33 26.98 -20.38
C THR A 236 -8.60 25.71 -20.84
N PRO A 237 -8.74 25.28 -22.11
CA PRO A 237 -8.21 24.00 -22.58
C PRO A 237 -6.68 23.91 -22.45
N GLU A 238 -5.96 25.01 -22.63
CA GLU A 238 -4.51 25.05 -22.50
C GLU A 238 -4.04 24.81 -21.07
N LYS A 239 -4.74 25.38 -20.07
CA LYS A 239 -4.46 25.14 -18.66
C LYS A 239 -4.76 23.70 -18.27
N THR A 240 -5.86 23.16 -18.76
CA THR A 240 -6.22 21.76 -18.54
C THR A 240 -5.14 20.84 -19.06
N LEU A 241 -4.67 21.05 -20.30
CA LEU A 241 -3.60 20.22 -20.89
C LEU A 241 -2.31 20.29 -20.06
N LEU A 242 -1.91 21.48 -19.60
CA LEU A 242 -0.73 21.62 -18.72
C LEU A 242 -0.93 20.87 -17.39
N ARG A 243 -2.10 21.02 -16.77
CA ARG A 243 -2.39 20.34 -15.50
C ARG A 243 -2.39 18.82 -15.64
N MET A 244 -2.96 18.30 -16.73
CA MET A 244 -2.97 16.85 -16.99
C MET A 244 -1.57 16.30 -17.17
N ILE A 245 -0.70 16.95 -17.96
CA ILE A 245 0.68 16.50 -18.12
C ILE A 245 1.48 16.63 -16.81
N TYR A 246 1.20 17.68 -16.02
CA TYR A 246 1.81 17.84 -14.71
C TYR A 246 1.37 16.72 -13.75
N ALA A 247 0.08 16.43 -13.66
CA ALA A 247 -0.43 15.33 -12.83
C ALA A 247 0.21 13.99 -13.22
N ARG A 248 0.39 13.74 -14.51
CA ARG A 248 0.97 12.50 -15.01
C ARG A 248 2.47 12.35 -14.74
N LEU A 249 3.25 13.41 -14.93
CA LEU A 249 4.72 13.35 -14.85
C LEU A 249 5.29 14.02 -13.60
N GLY A 250 4.64 15.03 -13.07
CA GLY A 250 5.14 15.88 -11.98
C GLY A 250 4.47 15.63 -10.63
N ASP A 251 3.22 15.17 -10.67
CA ASP A 251 2.42 14.94 -9.48
C ASP A 251 2.40 13.45 -9.16
N GLY A 252 3.35 13.00 -8.41
CA GLY A 252 3.39 11.62 -7.90
C GLY A 252 2.76 11.45 -6.52
N LYS A 253 1.73 12.27 -6.19
CA LYS A 253 1.07 12.22 -4.91
C LYS A 253 0.10 11.05 -4.83
N SER A 254 0.53 9.96 -4.18
CA SER A 254 -0.36 8.91 -3.73
C SER A 254 -0.12 8.69 -2.24
N GLU A 255 -1.15 8.92 -1.40
CA GLU A 255 -1.10 8.71 0.06
C GLU A 255 0.07 9.41 0.79
N GLY A 256 0.41 10.64 0.36
CA GLY A 256 1.52 11.41 0.95
C GLY A 256 2.89 11.13 0.35
N TYR A 257 2.99 10.27 -0.65
CA TYR A 257 4.20 10.02 -1.40
C TYR A 257 4.32 10.98 -2.59
N PHE A 258 5.43 11.70 -2.68
CA PHE A 258 5.73 12.63 -3.78
C PHE A 258 6.82 12.07 -4.68
N ARG A 259 6.81 12.42 -5.97
CA ARG A 259 7.94 12.13 -6.85
C ARG A 259 9.18 12.87 -6.36
N SER A 260 10.25 12.12 -6.18
CA SER A 260 11.48 12.60 -5.57
C SER A 260 12.72 12.24 -6.39
N TYR A 261 13.87 12.78 -5.99
CA TYR A 261 15.19 12.48 -6.50
C TYR A 261 16.02 11.65 -5.49
N TRP A 262 15.37 10.91 -4.62
CA TRP A 262 16.07 10.09 -3.64
C TRP A 262 15.38 8.75 -3.42
N ASN A 263 16.21 7.77 -3.09
CA ASN A 263 15.76 6.43 -2.73
C ASN A 263 15.62 6.34 -1.22
N SER A 264 14.41 6.09 -0.72
CA SER A 264 14.10 6.03 0.72
C SER A 264 14.80 4.88 1.47
N TYR A 265 15.24 3.82 0.78
CA TYR A 265 15.96 2.71 1.41
C TYR A 265 17.43 3.01 1.61
N THR A 266 18.05 3.65 0.64
CA THR A 266 19.49 3.93 0.63
C THR A 266 19.83 5.35 1.03
N MET A 267 18.83 6.25 1.09
CA MET A 267 18.97 7.69 1.32
C MET A 267 19.94 8.36 0.33
N LYS A 268 20.09 7.76 -0.86
CA LYS A 268 20.95 8.28 -1.92
C LYS A 268 20.15 8.97 -2.99
N HIS A 269 20.80 9.90 -3.69
CA HIS A 269 20.25 10.50 -4.89
C HIS A 269 19.89 9.43 -5.91
N GLU A 270 18.74 9.59 -6.55
CA GLU A 270 18.24 8.75 -7.64
C GLU A 270 17.71 9.64 -8.76
N GLU A 271 18.18 9.40 -9.99
CA GLU A 271 17.70 10.13 -11.16
C GLU A 271 16.21 9.91 -11.40
N ASN A 272 15.47 10.98 -11.71
CA ASN A 272 14.05 10.92 -12.04
C ASN A 272 13.76 11.64 -13.35
N GLU A 273 13.86 10.89 -14.45
CA GLU A 273 13.70 11.42 -15.80
C GLU A 273 12.31 12.08 -16.02
N LYS A 274 11.25 11.55 -15.39
CA LYS A 274 9.90 12.11 -15.51
C LYS A 274 9.85 13.51 -14.89
N LEU A 275 10.43 13.65 -13.70
CA LEU A 275 10.48 14.90 -12.97
C LEU A 275 11.39 15.92 -13.69
N ASP A 276 12.52 15.48 -14.26
CA ASP A 276 13.40 16.31 -15.07
C ASP A 276 12.69 16.92 -16.28
N ARG A 277 11.88 16.14 -16.97
CA ARG A 277 11.11 16.59 -18.14
C ARG A 277 10.06 17.63 -17.74
N ILE A 278 9.40 17.43 -16.58
CA ILE A 278 8.45 18.43 -16.07
C ILE A 278 9.17 19.72 -15.69
N TYR A 279 10.29 19.67 -14.98
CA TYR A 279 11.07 20.85 -14.67
C TYR A 279 11.53 21.60 -15.93
N ALA A 280 12.02 20.88 -16.93
CA ALA A 280 12.40 21.48 -18.21
C ALA A 280 11.24 22.20 -18.91
N LEU A 281 10.01 21.67 -18.83
CA LEU A 281 8.82 22.34 -19.33
C LEU A 281 8.46 23.56 -18.49
N LEU A 282 8.42 23.45 -17.16
CA LEU A 282 8.05 24.55 -16.28
C LEU A 282 9.03 25.72 -16.39
N VAL A 283 10.32 25.46 -16.47
CA VAL A 283 11.35 26.50 -16.71
C VAL A 283 11.11 27.23 -18.03
N LYS A 284 10.76 26.53 -19.12
CA LYS A 284 10.38 27.15 -20.40
C LYS A 284 9.11 28.02 -20.30
N LEU A 285 8.23 27.71 -19.32
CA LEU A 285 7.05 28.50 -19.01
C LEU A 285 7.34 29.72 -18.11
N GLY A 286 8.55 29.80 -17.55
CA GLY A 286 9.02 30.88 -16.71
C GLY A 286 9.08 30.52 -15.21
N TYR A 287 9.08 29.22 -14.87
CA TYR A 287 9.29 28.76 -13.51
C TYR A 287 10.76 28.96 -13.10
N GLU A 288 10.97 29.50 -11.93
CA GLU A 288 12.30 29.65 -11.32
C GLU A 288 12.44 28.61 -10.21
N MET A 289 13.27 27.60 -10.46
CA MET A 289 13.58 26.58 -9.44
C MET A 289 14.30 27.20 -8.26
N SER A 290 13.88 26.87 -7.05
CA SER A 290 14.61 27.21 -5.82
C SER A 290 15.97 26.49 -5.78
N ASP A 291 16.85 26.95 -4.89
CA ASP A 291 18.17 26.32 -4.74
C ASP A 291 18.04 24.91 -4.16
N ASP A 292 17.07 24.67 -3.27
CA ASP A 292 16.75 23.33 -2.76
C ASP A 292 16.29 22.38 -3.88
N GLU A 293 15.42 22.84 -4.78
CA GLU A 293 14.97 22.02 -5.91
C GLU A 293 16.11 21.64 -6.86
N LYS A 294 17.03 22.57 -7.12
CA LYS A 294 18.24 22.30 -7.92
C LYS A 294 19.14 21.30 -7.23
N ALA A 295 19.36 21.47 -5.92
CA ALA A 295 20.20 20.58 -5.13
C ALA A 295 19.59 19.16 -5.03
N LEU A 296 18.27 19.04 -4.93
CA LEU A 296 17.58 17.75 -5.02
C LEU A 296 17.78 17.11 -6.39
N GLN A 297 17.61 17.88 -7.47
CA GLN A 297 17.71 17.39 -8.85
C GLN A 297 19.11 16.92 -9.21
N ASP A 298 20.15 17.68 -8.86
CA ASP A 298 21.54 17.38 -9.21
C ASP A 298 22.28 16.50 -8.20
N GLY A 299 21.62 16.10 -7.10
CA GLY A 299 22.18 15.22 -6.09
C GLY A 299 23.12 15.92 -5.10
N THR A 300 23.19 17.26 -5.09
CA THR A 300 24.07 18.03 -4.19
C THR A 300 23.41 18.43 -2.89
N HIS A 301 22.13 18.03 -2.65
CA HIS A 301 21.43 18.35 -1.42
C HIS A 301 22.16 17.73 -0.22
N GLU A 302 22.43 18.53 0.82
CA GLU A 302 23.23 18.15 1.99
C GLU A 302 22.76 16.86 2.69
N LEU A 303 21.44 16.62 2.69
CA LEU A 303 20.86 15.43 3.33
C LEU A 303 21.15 14.11 2.61
N PHE A 304 21.64 14.12 1.38
CA PHE A 304 22.03 12.89 0.68
C PHE A 304 23.31 12.25 1.24
N GLY A 305 24.15 13.01 1.95
CA GLY A 305 25.39 12.52 2.57
C GLY A 305 25.22 12.05 4.01
N GLU A 306 24.23 12.57 4.75
CA GLU A 306 24.11 12.33 6.19
C GLU A 306 23.67 10.92 6.58
N ALA A 307 23.07 10.18 5.65
CA ALA A 307 22.60 8.81 5.88
C ALA A 307 23.62 7.72 5.48
N THR A 308 24.74 8.12 4.91
CA THR A 308 25.80 7.21 4.41
C THR A 308 27.11 7.44 5.14
N ASP A 309 27.13 7.33 6.46
CA ASP A 309 28.38 7.07 7.14
C ASP A 309 28.82 5.63 6.82
N GLU A 310 29.66 5.49 5.80
CA GLU A 310 30.60 4.38 5.71
C GLU A 310 31.72 4.58 6.73
#